data_ad05eea2f4d0bc08ac42ce3eba59a322
#
_entry.id   ad05eea2f4d0bc08ac42ce3eba59a322
#
_cell.length_a   1.000
_cell.length_b   1.000
_cell.length_c   1.000
_cell.angle_alpha   90.00
_cell.angle_beta   90.00
_cell.angle_gamma   90.00
#
_symmetry.space_group_name_H-M   'P 1'
#
loop_
_entity.id
_entity.type
_entity.pdbx_description
1 polymer ?
#
loop_
_entity_poly.entity_id
_entity_poly.type
_entity_poly.pdbx_seq_one_letter_code
_entity_poly.pdbx_strand_id
1 'polypeptide(L)'
;MGGKAQISLGWIEWIKGWLLVLYDILFQRILACHLKNPLQLPPLNGLTCIVTGATSGIGLEMAKHLAEGGAHVVMACRKTRAANDLIQKWQKECSGMAGLLDIEVMELDLLSLESVGKFASAWNARQGPLHVLINNAGIFSIGAPQTFSKDGFEEHMQVNHLAPALLTLLLLPSLIRGSPSRVVNVNSNMHHLGFVDSNDLNVTSGKRKYSSVIGYSGSKLAQIMFSSVLQKKLPSEAGLNVMCVSPGVVMTNVARDLPRIIQTGYHLIPYFLFSAQEGARSTLFAATDPDIPEYCSVLRADDWPVCPYFSGDCRPTNASAEAHNVDSAMKVWDKTLELIGLPSNAVERLMEGEVVPCKYCHQNMTEVDY
;
A
#
# COMPACT_ATOMS: atom_id res chain seq x y z
N MET A 1 32.11 20.77 -8.19
CA MET A 1 31.11 21.78 -7.75
C MET A 1 30.06 21.02 -6.95
N GLY A 2 30.11 21.12 -5.62
CA GLY A 2 29.16 20.44 -4.74
C GLY A 2 27.79 21.15 -4.82
N GLY A 3 26.85 20.55 -5.55
CA GLY A 3 25.47 20.99 -5.53
C GLY A 3 24.94 20.91 -4.08
N LYS A 4 24.34 21.97 -3.57
CA LYS A 4 23.64 21.95 -2.30
C LYS A 4 22.58 20.85 -2.38
N ALA A 5 22.63 19.87 -1.48
CA ALA A 5 21.61 18.83 -1.40
C ALA A 5 20.22 19.51 -1.29
N GLN A 6 19.30 19.10 -2.14
CA GLN A 6 17.93 19.61 -2.12
C GLN A 6 17.29 19.19 -0.79
N ILE A 7 16.76 20.15 -0.03
CA ILE A 7 16.22 19.91 1.33
C ILE A 7 14.69 19.80 1.28
N SER A 8 14.05 20.25 0.22
CA SER A 8 12.59 20.24 0.04
C SER A 8 12.23 20.25 -1.42
N LEU A 9 10.99 19.91 -1.71
CA LEU A 9 10.40 20.11 -3.03
C LEU A 9 10.49 21.59 -3.43
N GLY A 10 10.84 21.87 -4.70
CA GLY A 10 10.84 23.23 -5.22
C GLY A 10 9.44 23.86 -5.15
N TRP A 11 9.34 25.18 -4.95
CA TRP A 11 8.05 25.86 -4.82
C TRP A 11 7.16 25.70 -6.06
N ILE A 12 7.76 25.65 -7.26
CA ILE A 12 7.03 25.42 -8.52
C ILE A 12 6.43 24.01 -8.53
N GLU A 13 7.20 22.99 -8.17
CA GLU A 13 6.75 21.59 -8.11
C GLU A 13 5.69 21.41 -7.03
N TRP A 14 5.80 22.12 -5.92
CA TRP A 14 4.79 22.13 -4.87
C TRP A 14 3.45 22.71 -5.35
N ILE A 15 3.48 23.85 -6.09
CA ILE A 15 2.27 24.41 -6.71
C ILE A 15 1.67 23.46 -7.74
N LYS A 16 2.51 22.88 -8.62
CA LYS A 16 2.04 21.87 -9.60
C LYS A 16 1.37 20.68 -8.91
N GLY A 17 1.95 20.19 -7.83
CA GLY A 17 1.37 19.10 -7.05
C GLY A 17 -0.03 19.42 -6.53
N TRP A 18 -0.25 20.63 -5.97
CA TRP A 18 -1.57 21.07 -5.53
C TRP A 18 -2.56 21.23 -6.68
N LEU A 19 -2.11 21.74 -7.83
CA LEU A 19 -2.95 21.86 -9.03
C LEU A 19 -3.39 20.48 -9.53
N LEU A 20 -2.52 19.48 -9.50
CA LEU A 20 -2.87 18.09 -9.85
C LEU A 20 -3.88 17.51 -8.87
N VAL A 21 -3.66 17.66 -7.55
CA VAL A 21 -4.62 17.20 -6.54
C VAL A 21 -5.98 17.85 -6.72
N LEU A 22 -6.02 19.17 -6.99
CA LEU A 22 -7.26 19.90 -7.24
C LEU A 22 -7.94 19.42 -8.53
N TYR A 23 -7.16 19.20 -9.61
CA TYR A 23 -7.66 18.68 -10.87
C TYR A 23 -8.35 17.32 -10.65
N ASP A 24 -7.71 16.42 -9.91
CA ASP A 24 -8.29 15.11 -9.62
C ASP A 24 -9.61 15.24 -8.84
N ILE A 25 -9.64 16.07 -7.80
CA ILE A 25 -10.88 16.31 -7.03
C ILE A 25 -12.03 16.76 -7.95
N LEU A 26 -11.76 17.69 -8.86
CA LEU A 26 -12.79 18.26 -9.71
C LEU A 26 -13.25 17.33 -10.85
N PHE A 27 -12.33 16.54 -11.39
CA PHE A 27 -12.58 15.79 -12.64
C PHE A 27 -12.65 14.28 -12.46
N GLN A 28 -12.29 13.72 -11.30
CA GLN A 28 -12.23 12.26 -11.11
C GLN A 28 -13.53 11.54 -11.47
N ARG A 29 -14.71 12.11 -11.17
CA ARG A 29 -16.00 11.50 -11.53
C ARG A 29 -16.26 11.50 -13.03
N ILE A 30 -15.84 12.56 -13.72
CA ILE A 30 -15.94 12.67 -15.18
C ILE A 30 -14.99 11.66 -15.84
N LEU A 31 -13.74 11.60 -15.37
CA LEU A 31 -12.74 10.67 -15.89
C LEU A 31 -13.14 9.20 -15.67
N ALA A 32 -13.76 8.90 -14.54
CA ALA A 32 -14.19 7.55 -14.17
C ALA A 32 -15.61 7.19 -14.62
N CYS A 33 -16.30 8.03 -15.42
CA CYS A 33 -17.70 7.78 -15.83
C CYS A 33 -17.90 6.52 -16.69
N HIS A 34 -16.84 6.02 -17.33
CA HIS A 34 -16.82 4.80 -18.12
C HIS A 34 -16.79 3.52 -17.27
N LEU A 35 -16.44 3.63 -15.98
CA LEU A 35 -16.31 2.49 -15.09
C LEU A 35 -17.68 2.10 -14.49
N LYS A 36 -17.95 0.79 -14.46
CA LYS A 36 -19.11 0.27 -13.74
C LYS A 36 -18.91 0.39 -12.22
N ASN A 37 -20.01 0.52 -11.50
CA ASN A 37 -20.01 0.55 -10.04
C ASN A 37 -21.10 -0.39 -9.50
N PRO A 38 -20.75 -1.53 -8.86
CA PRO A 38 -19.39 -2.01 -8.60
C PRO A 38 -18.61 -2.41 -9.86
N LEU A 39 -17.28 -2.47 -9.75
CA LEU A 39 -16.43 -3.01 -10.81
C LEU A 39 -16.75 -4.50 -11.00
N GLN A 40 -16.94 -4.93 -12.24
CA GLN A 40 -17.12 -6.35 -12.55
C GLN A 40 -15.77 -7.05 -12.51
N LEU A 41 -15.63 -8.03 -11.62
CA LEU A 41 -14.41 -8.82 -11.49
C LEU A 41 -14.50 -10.12 -12.31
N PRO A 42 -13.38 -10.64 -12.79
CA PRO A 42 -13.35 -12.01 -13.32
C PRO A 42 -13.61 -13.01 -12.19
N PRO A 43 -13.89 -14.29 -12.50
CA PRO A 43 -13.93 -15.34 -11.47
C PRO A 43 -12.59 -15.44 -10.75
N LEU A 44 -12.61 -15.42 -9.39
CA LEU A 44 -11.40 -15.41 -8.56
C LEU A 44 -11.18 -16.71 -7.77
N ASN A 45 -11.88 -17.78 -8.19
CA ASN A 45 -11.76 -19.08 -7.52
C ASN A 45 -10.31 -19.58 -7.52
N GLY A 46 -9.87 -20.03 -6.34
CA GLY A 46 -8.49 -20.49 -6.14
C GLY A 46 -7.47 -19.39 -5.87
N LEU A 47 -7.86 -18.13 -5.92
CA LEU A 47 -6.97 -17.03 -5.51
C LEU A 47 -7.03 -16.80 -4.00
N THR A 48 -5.87 -16.58 -3.41
CA THR A 48 -5.71 -16.17 -2.02
C THR A 48 -5.25 -14.72 -1.96
N CYS A 49 -6.01 -13.88 -1.26
CA CYS A 49 -5.80 -12.45 -1.17
C CYS A 49 -5.64 -12.00 0.27
N ILE A 50 -4.61 -11.22 0.60
CA ILE A 50 -4.48 -10.52 1.88
C ILE A 50 -4.82 -9.04 1.67
N VAL A 51 -5.75 -8.49 2.46
CA VAL A 51 -6.14 -7.07 2.43
C VAL A 51 -5.86 -6.43 3.78
N THR A 52 -4.93 -5.47 3.84
CA THR A 52 -4.67 -4.73 5.08
C THR A 52 -5.68 -3.61 5.27
N GLY A 53 -6.11 -3.37 6.53
CA GLY A 53 -7.10 -2.33 6.85
C GLY A 53 -8.51 -2.64 6.32
N ALA A 54 -8.88 -3.91 6.27
CA ALA A 54 -10.10 -4.40 5.65
C ALA A 54 -11.39 -4.20 6.48
N THR A 55 -11.37 -3.47 7.60
CA THR A 55 -12.53 -3.28 8.48
C THR A 55 -13.33 -2.01 8.22
N SER A 56 -12.89 -1.16 7.31
CA SER A 56 -13.60 0.09 6.98
C SER A 56 -13.17 0.66 5.62
N GLY A 57 -13.99 1.58 5.08
CA GLY A 57 -13.66 2.33 3.88
C GLY A 57 -13.38 1.44 2.67
N ILE A 58 -12.37 1.83 1.89
CA ILE A 58 -11.97 1.16 0.65
C ILE A 58 -11.59 -0.31 0.89
N GLY A 59 -10.84 -0.59 1.98
CA GLY A 59 -10.39 -1.95 2.30
C GLY A 59 -11.52 -2.92 2.59
N LEU A 60 -12.59 -2.43 3.23
CA LEU A 60 -13.82 -3.20 3.47
C LEU A 60 -14.50 -3.60 2.16
N GLU A 61 -14.67 -2.64 1.26
CA GLU A 61 -15.29 -2.88 -0.05
C GLU A 61 -14.46 -3.85 -0.89
N MET A 62 -13.12 -3.70 -0.88
CA MET A 62 -12.24 -4.62 -1.58
C MET A 62 -12.33 -6.05 -1.04
N ALA A 63 -12.26 -6.22 0.28
CA ALA A 63 -12.35 -7.54 0.89
C ALA A 63 -13.68 -8.23 0.56
N LYS A 64 -14.79 -7.49 0.61
CA LYS A 64 -16.11 -8.00 0.25
C LYS A 64 -16.20 -8.42 -1.22
N HIS A 65 -15.77 -7.55 -2.15
CA HIS A 65 -15.86 -7.83 -3.59
C HIS A 65 -14.95 -8.99 -4.02
N LEU A 66 -13.74 -9.11 -3.45
CA LEU A 66 -12.85 -10.24 -3.73
C LEU A 66 -13.48 -11.57 -3.26
N ALA A 67 -14.07 -11.58 -2.08
CA ALA A 67 -14.75 -12.77 -1.55
C ALA A 67 -16.00 -13.12 -2.35
N GLU A 68 -16.81 -12.14 -2.76
CA GLU A 68 -17.96 -12.33 -3.65
C GLU A 68 -17.54 -12.86 -5.02
N GLY A 69 -16.32 -12.52 -5.48
CA GLY A 69 -15.71 -13.06 -6.70
C GLY A 69 -15.17 -14.49 -6.56
N GLY A 70 -15.22 -15.08 -5.38
CA GLY A 70 -14.79 -16.47 -5.10
C GLY A 70 -13.35 -16.61 -4.58
N ALA A 71 -12.66 -15.51 -4.24
CA ALA A 71 -11.33 -15.60 -3.65
C ALA A 71 -11.38 -15.98 -2.16
N HIS A 72 -10.35 -16.69 -1.69
CA HIS A 72 -10.04 -16.77 -0.27
C HIS A 72 -9.44 -15.45 0.21
N VAL A 73 -10.12 -14.75 1.14
CA VAL A 73 -9.73 -13.40 1.58
C VAL A 73 -9.30 -13.38 3.04
N VAL A 74 -8.09 -12.91 3.29
CA VAL A 74 -7.56 -12.67 4.64
C VAL A 74 -7.71 -11.19 4.97
N MET A 75 -8.61 -10.86 5.90
CA MET A 75 -8.77 -9.52 6.46
C MET A 75 -7.69 -9.27 7.51
N ALA A 76 -6.60 -8.60 7.12
CA ALA A 76 -5.51 -8.24 8.03
C ALA A 76 -5.82 -6.89 8.72
N CYS A 77 -6.10 -6.92 10.04
CA CYS A 77 -6.57 -5.75 10.76
C CYS A 77 -6.26 -5.80 12.27
N ARG A 78 -6.25 -4.63 12.92
CA ARG A 78 -6.04 -4.51 14.37
C ARG A 78 -7.24 -5.00 15.21
N LYS A 79 -8.46 -4.79 14.71
CA LYS A 79 -9.72 -5.06 15.41
C LYS A 79 -10.34 -6.34 14.87
N THR A 80 -9.78 -7.48 15.23
CA THR A 80 -10.23 -8.81 14.75
C THR A 80 -11.70 -9.09 15.09
N ARG A 81 -12.18 -8.68 16.28
CA ARG A 81 -13.59 -8.85 16.66
C ARG A 81 -14.53 -8.11 15.69
N ALA A 82 -14.24 -6.85 15.39
CA ALA A 82 -15.05 -6.06 14.45
C ALA A 82 -15.06 -6.67 13.03
N ALA A 83 -13.94 -7.25 12.60
CA ALA A 83 -13.86 -7.96 11.31
C ALA A 83 -14.74 -9.22 11.32
N ASN A 84 -14.71 -10.01 12.39
CA ASN A 84 -15.57 -11.19 12.53
C ASN A 84 -17.07 -10.83 12.53
N ASP A 85 -17.45 -9.74 13.21
CA ASP A 85 -18.83 -9.26 13.19
C ASP A 85 -19.30 -8.88 11.77
N LEU A 86 -18.42 -8.26 10.97
CA LEU A 86 -18.67 -7.95 9.56
C LEU A 86 -18.85 -9.22 8.72
N ILE A 87 -17.99 -10.21 8.87
CA ILE A 87 -18.08 -11.49 8.16
C ILE A 87 -19.41 -12.18 8.47
N GLN A 88 -19.79 -12.25 9.73
CA GLN A 88 -21.08 -12.84 10.14
C GLN A 88 -22.27 -12.11 9.49
N LYS A 89 -22.19 -10.77 9.39
CA LYS A 89 -23.22 -9.99 8.71
C LYS A 89 -23.28 -10.34 7.22
N TRP A 90 -22.15 -10.37 6.51
CA TRP A 90 -22.09 -10.71 5.09
C TRP A 90 -22.56 -12.14 4.81
N GLN A 91 -22.19 -13.11 5.63
CA GLN A 91 -22.66 -14.50 5.50
C GLN A 91 -24.18 -14.61 5.64
N LYS A 92 -24.80 -13.80 6.55
CA LYS A 92 -26.26 -13.74 6.68
C LYS A 92 -26.93 -13.08 5.45
N GLU A 93 -26.32 -12.02 4.91
CA GLU A 93 -26.81 -11.35 3.70
C GLU A 93 -26.73 -12.27 2.46
N CYS A 94 -25.69 -13.10 2.38
CA CYS A 94 -25.46 -14.03 1.26
C CYS A 94 -26.12 -15.40 1.46
N SER A 95 -26.83 -15.68 2.55
CA SER A 95 -27.42 -17.00 2.84
C SER A 95 -28.49 -17.49 1.82
N GLY A 96 -28.82 -16.70 0.81
CA GLY A 96 -29.61 -17.09 -0.37
C GLY A 96 -28.82 -17.33 -1.65
N MET A 97 -27.51 -17.11 -1.66
CA MET A 97 -26.61 -17.35 -2.80
C MET A 97 -25.79 -18.63 -2.58
N ALA A 98 -25.40 -19.29 -3.66
CA ALA A 98 -24.70 -20.58 -3.60
C ALA A 98 -23.27 -20.41 -3.05
N GLY A 99 -23.09 -20.54 -1.75
CA GLY A 99 -21.81 -20.67 -1.08
C GLY A 99 -21.55 -19.65 0.02
N LEU A 100 -20.86 -20.10 1.08
CA LEU A 100 -20.33 -19.24 2.13
C LEU A 100 -19.12 -18.47 1.57
N LEU A 101 -19.00 -17.18 1.90
CA LEU A 101 -17.80 -16.39 1.57
C LEU A 101 -16.58 -16.99 2.28
N ASP A 102 -15.51 -17.22 1.56
CA ASP A 102 -14.26 -17.76 2.08
C ASP A 102 -13.38 -16.61 2.63
N ILE A 103 -13.64 -16.25 3.87
CA ILE A 103 -12.98 -15.11 4.53
C ILE A 103 -12.45 -15.54 5.90
N GLU A 104 -11.20 -15.20 6.18
CA GLU A 104 -10.63 -15.30 7.54
C GLU A 104 -10.09 -13.96 8.03
N VAL A 105 -9.86 -13.88 9.35
CA VAL A 105 -9.29 -12.69 10.00
C VAL A 105 -7.96 -13.03 10.64
N MET A 106 -6.96 -12.18 10.37
CA MET A 106 -5.67 -12.25 11.08
C MET A 106 -5.33 -10.87 11.66
N GLU A 107 -4.77 -10.89 12.89
CA GLU A 107 -4.37 -9.66 13.57
C GLU A 107 -3.14 -9.05 12.91
N LEU A 108 -3.21 -7.74 12.62
CA LEU A 108 -2.09 -6.95 12.07
C LEU A 108 -2.19 -5.51 12.54
N ASP A 109 -1.16 -5.04 13.27
CA ASP A 109 -0.99 -3.63 13.62
C ASP A 109 0.26 -3.05 12.96
N LEU A 110 0.06 -2.16 11.99
CA LEU A 110 1.16 -1.51 11.26
C LEU A 110 1.91 -0.44 12.09
N LEU A 111 1.38 -0.05 13.26
CA LEU A 111 2.11 0.75 14.25
C LEU A 111 3.11 -0.10 15.08
N SER A 112 3.24 -1.39 14.75
CA SER A 112 4.16 -2.31 15.40
C SER A 112 4.82 -3.21 14.38
N LEU A 113 6.10 -2.98 14.11
CA LEU A 113 6.86 -3.85 13.19
C LEU A 113 6.96 -5.29 13.73
N GLU A 114 6.94 -5.47 15.05
CA GLU A 114 6.84 -6.79 15.67
C GLU A 114 5.52 -7.50 15.31
N SER A 115 4.39 -6.78 15.29
CA SER A 115 3.10 -7.33 14.84
C SER A 115 3.17 -7.76 13.37
N VAL A 116 3.86 -7.00 12.52
CA VAL A 116 4.09 -7.37 11.12
C VAL A 116 4.90 -8.65 11.02
N GLY A 117 5.98 -8.76 11.80
CA GLY A 117 6.81 -9.98 11.86
C GLY A 117 6.01 -11.21 12.32
N LYS A 118 5.20 -11.07 13.39
CA LYS A 118 4.32 -12.14 13.89
C LYS A 118 3.28 -12.58 12.85
N PHE A 119 2.64 -11.63 12.19
CA PHE A 119 1.69 -11.91 11.11
C PHE A 119 2.35 -12.71 9.99
N ALA A 120 3.49 -12.23 9.47
CA ALA A 120 4.20 -12.89 8.38
C ALA A 120 4.70 -14.30 8.77
N SER A 121 5.20 -14.46 9.99
CA SER A 121 5.63 -15.77 10.51
C SER A 121 4.46 -16.76 10.59
N ALA A 122 3.32 -16.33 11.15
CA ALA A 122 2.11 -17.16 11.23
C ALA A 122 1.55 -17.52 9.84
N TRP A 123 1.63 -16.59 8.87
CA TRP A 123 1.24 -16.86 7.49
C TRP A 123 2.17 -17.86 6.81
N ASN A 124 3.48 -17.60 6.86
CA ASN A 124 4.48 -18.43 6.18
C ASN A 124 4.54 -19.86 6.74
N ALA A 125 4.21 -20.08 8.01
CA ALA A 125 4.11 -21.40 8.62
C ALA A 125 3.07 -22.31 7.93
N ARG A 126 2.08 -21.73 7.23
CA ARG A 126 1.06 -22.46 6.46
C ARG A 126 1.60 -23.04 5.15
N GLN A 127 2.73 -22.52 4.67
CA GLN A 127 3.37 -22.88 3.39
C GLN A 127 2.46 -22.76 2.15
N GLY A 128 1.32 -22.06 2.28
CA GLY A 128 0.36 -21.83 1.21
C GLY A 128 0.80 -20.74 0.23
N PRO A 129 0.19 -20.69 -0.97
CA PRO A 129 0.40 -19.62 -1.93
C PRO A 129 -0.30 -18.33 -1.48
N LEU A 130 0.28 -17.19 -1.86
CA LEU A 130 -0.37 -15.87 -1.79
C LEU A 130 -0.38 -15.26 -3.18
N HIS A 131 -1.57 -15.04 -3.74
CA HIS A 131 -1.71 -14.54 -5.10
C HIS A 131 -1.80 -13.02 -5.15
N VAL A 132 -2.44 -12.38 -4.15
CA VAL A 132 -2.60 -10.93 -4.11
C VAL A 132 -2.35 -10.40 -2.69
N LEU A 133 -1.42 -9.48 -2.56
CA LEU A 133 -1.23 -8.67 -1.35
C LEU A 133 -1.69 -7.23 -1.62
N ILE A 134 -2.72 -6.76 -0.91
CA ILE A 134 -3.19 -5.38 -1.00
C ILE A 134 -2.78 -4.63 0.26
N ASN A 135 -1.75 -3.80 0.16
CA ASN A 135 -1.32 -2.86 1.18
C ASN A 135 -2.21 -1.61 1.13
N ASN A 136 -3.41 -1.73 1.71
CA ASN A 136 -4.41 -0.66 1.70
C ASN A 136 -4.41 0.16 2.99
N ALA A 137 -4.10 -0.44 4.14
CA ALA A 137 -4.09 0.29 5.40
C ALA A 137 -3.17 1.51 5.32
N GLY A 138 -3.68 2.65 5.77
CA GLY A 138 -2.94 3.89 5.81
C GLY A 138 -3.59 4.90 6.73
N ILE A 139 -2.82 5.87 7.16
CA ILE A 139 -3.29 6.99 7.98
C ILE A 139 -2.97 8.32 7.29
N PHE A 140 -3.84 9.30 7.51
CA PHE A 140 -3.63 10.69 7.14
C PHE A 140 -4.22 11.59 8.22
N SER A 141 -3.40 11.99 9.18
CA SER A 141 -3.79 12.81 10.32
C SER A 141 -3.58 14.30 10.02
N ILE A 142 -4.44 14.89 9.18
CA ILE A 142 -4.30 16.29 8.73
C ILE A 142 -4.37 17.25 9.92
N GLY A 143 -3.39 18.15 10.00
CA GLY A 143 -3.31 19.17 11.06
C GLY A 143 -2.87 18.64 12.42
N ALA A 144 -2.64 17.33 12.56
CA ALA A 144 -2.10 16.75 13.79
C ALA A 144 -0.62 17.10 13.98
N PRO A 145 -0.16 17.20 15.24
CA PRO A 145 1.26 17.29 15.54
C PRO A 145 1.99 16.01 15.10
N GLN A 146 3.30 16.08 15.03
CA GLN A 146 4.14 14.92 14.77
C GLN A 146 4.02 13.92 15.92
N THR A 147 3.72 12.67 15.58
CA THR A 147 3.61 11.55 16.52
C THR A 147 4.51 10.40 16.07
N PHE A 148 4.96 9.62 17.04
CA PHE A 148 5.87 8.51 16.81
C PHE A 148 5.29 7.21 17.35
N SER A 149 5.49 6.15 16.61
CA SER A 149 5.15 4.81 17.05
C SER A 149 6.07 4.34 18.18
N LYS A 150 5.75 3.21 18.78
CA LYS A 150 6.62 2.54 19.76
C LYS A 150 7.96 2.09 19.18
N ASP A 151 8.04 1.92 17.87
CA ASP A 151 9.27 1.56 17.16
C ASP A 151 10.16 2.78 16.87
N GLY A 152 9.72 4.01 17.24
CA GLY A 152 10.47 5.25 17.11
C GLY A 152 10.38 5.91 15.74
N PHE A 153 9.42 5.49 14.89
CA PHE A 153 9.22 6.08 13.56
C PHE A 153 8.01 7.02 13.56
N GLU A 154 8.08 8.06 12.73
CA GLU A 154 6.94 8.94 12.45
C GLU A 154 5.78 8.09 11.90
N GLU A 155 4.57 8.30 12.44
CA GLU A 155 3.46 7.37 12.24
C GLU A 155 3.04 7.21 10.77
N HIS A 156 3.02 8.30 9.97
CA HIS A 156 2.73 8.17 8.54
C HIS A 156 3.82 7.35 7.83
N MET A 157 5.08 7.61 8.13
CA MET A 157 6.18 6.87 7.54
C MET A 157 6.13 5.40 7.92
N GLN A 158 5.81 5.09 9.16
CA GLN A 158 5.71 3.69 9.58
C GLN A 158 4.52 2.97 8.97
N VAL A 159 3.31 3.51 9.12
CA VAL A 159 2.06 2.82 8.71
C VAL A 159 1.93 2.74 7.20
N ASN A 160 2.30 3.82 6.48
CA ASN A 160 2.07 3.89 5.05
C ASN A 160 3.24 3.32 4.22
N HIS A 161 4.44 3.20 4.80
CA HIS A 161 5.64 2.78 4.06
C HIS A 161 6.43 1.66 4.74
N LEU A 162 7.01 1.86 5.93
CA LEU A 162 7.94 0.89 6.52
C LEU A 162 7.27 -0.45 6.83
N ALA A 163 6.09 -0.44 7.45
CA ALA A 163 5.36 -1.66 7.79
C ALA A 163 4.85 -2.42 6.55
N PRO A 164 4.26 -1.78 5.51
CA PRO A 164 3.95 -2.43 4.24
C PRO A 164 5.19 -2.97 3.51
N ALA A 165 6.34 -2.27 3.56
CA ALA A 165 7.59 -2.75 2.98
C ALA A 165 8.07 -4.02 3.68
N LEU A 166 8.10 -4.03 5.02
CA LEU A 166 8.45 -5.21 5.80
C LEU A 166 7.49 -6.38 5.52
N LEU A 167 6.18 -6.13 5.54
CA LEU A 167 5.17 -7.14 5.26
C LEU A 167 5.36 -7.76 3.88
N THR A 168 5.56 -6.93 2.85
CA THR A 168 5.77 -7.38 1.47
C THR A 168 6.99 -8.28 1.36
N LEU A 169 8.12 -7.87 1.94
CA LEU A 169 9.36 -8.67 1.87
C LEU A 169 9.23 -9.98 2.64
N LEU A 170 8.66 -9.96 3.84
CA LEU A 170 8.47 -11.19 4.63
C LEU A 170 7.49 -12.18 3.99
N LEU A 171 6.52 -11.69 3.20
CA LEU A 171 5.56 -12.53 2.46
C LEU A 171 6.07 -12.92 1.06
N LEU A 172 7.25 -12.45 0.64
CA LEU A 172 7.80 -12.73 -0.68
C LEU A 172 7.86 -14.24 -1.02
N PRO A 173 8.27 -15.14 -0.12
CA PRO A 173 8.23 -16.56 -0.44
C PRO A 173 6.84 -17.11 -0.75
N SER A 174 5.80 -16.61 -0.07
CA SER A 174 4.40 -17.00 -0.34
C SER A 174 3.88 -16.42 -1.63
N LEU A 175 4.27 -15.18 -1.97
CA LEU A 175 3.94 -14.52 -3.24
C LEU A 175 4.58 -15.26 -4.42
N ILE A 176 5.82 -15.74 -4.28
CA ILE A 176 6.50 -16.54 -5.30
C ILE A 176 5.76 -17.87 -5.51
N ARG A 177 5.35 -18.55 -4.43
CA ARG A 177 4.57 -19.78 -4.53
C ARG A 177 3.19 -19.56 -5.18
N GLY A 178 2.63 -18.36 -5.03
CA GLY A 178 1.35 -17.96 -5.63
C GLY A 178 1.46 -17.39 -7.04
N SER A 179 2.63 -17.50 -7.69
CA SER A 179 2.82 -16.96 -9.04
C SER A 179 1.82 -17.56 -10.05
N PRO A 180 1.21 -16.74 -10.93
CA PRO A 180 1.37 -15.29 -11.07
C PRO A 180 0.73 -14.50 -9.92
N SER A 181 1.51 -13.66 -9.26
CA SER A 181 1.08 -12.93 -8.06
C SER A 181 1.28 -11.42 -8.17
N ARG A 182 0.62 -10.68 -7.27
CA ARG A 182 0.59 -9.21 -7.31
C ARG A 182 0.71 -8.60 -5.92
N VAL A 183 1.49 -7.53 -5.83
CA VAL A 183 1.49 -6.61 -4.69
C VAL A 183 0.89 -5.29 -5.16
N VAL A 184 -0.22 -4.88 -4.58
CA VAL A 184 -0.90 -3.62 -4.89
C VAL A 184 -0.79 -2.69 -3.69
N ASN A 185 -0.04 -1.61 -3.85
CA ASN A 185 0.15 -0.59 -2.82
C ASN A 185 -0.85 0.55 -3.05
N VAL A 186 -1.81 0.71 -2.13
CA VAL A 186 -2.77 1.83 -2.19
C VAL A 186 -2.05 3.11 -1.79
N ASN A 187 -1.82 3.93 -2.79
CA ASN A 187 -1.10 5.19 -2.71
C ASN A 187 -2.06 6.39 -2.68
N SER A 188 -1.63 7.56 -3.11
CA SER A 188 -2.41 8.79 -3.18
C SER A 188 -1.75 9.80 -4.10
N ASN A 189 -2.52 10.62 -4.81
CA ASN A 189 -2.01 11.74 -5.59
C ASN A 189 -1.31 12.81 -4.74
N MET A 190 -1.46 12.76 -3.41
CA MET A 190 -0.67 13.57 -2.49
C MET A 190 0.84 13.29 -2.56
N HIS A 191 1.29 12.16 -3.14
CA HIS A 191 2.73 11.91 -3.37
C HIS A 191 3.39 12.98 -4.27
N HIS A 192 2.60 13.68 -5.11
CA HIS A 192 3.10 14.82 -5.90
C HIS A 192 3.57 16.01 -5.04
N LEU A 193 3.14 16.08 -3.77
CA LEU A 193 3.61 17.05 -2.78
C LEU A 193 4.74 16.49 -1.92
N GLY A 194 5.11 15.23 -2.14
CA GLY A 194 6.10 14.49 -1.36
C GLY A 194 7.52 14.91 -1.69
N PHE A 195 8.34 14.89 -0.67
CA PHE A 195 9.80 14.93 -0.76
C PHE A 195 10.35 13.99 0.31
N VAL A 196 11.32 13.15 -0.05
CA VAL A 196 11.92 12.17 0.85
C VAL A 196 13.42 12.45 0.99
N ASP A 197 13.85 12.73 2.21
CA ASP A 197 15.27 12.75 2.57
C ASP A 197 15.61 11.41 3.25
N SER A 198 16.40 10.57 2.59
CA SER A 198 16.79 9.25 3.10
C SER A 198 17.57 9.33 4.42
N ASN A 199 18.19 10.48 4.73
CA ASN A 199 18.89 10.70 5.99
C ASN A 199 17.97 11.20 7.12
N ASP A 200 16.73 11.57 6.80
CA ASP A 200 15.76 12.15 7.74
C ASP A 200 14.32 11.76 7.40
N LEU A 201 14.05 10.46 7.31
CA LEU A 201 12.70 9.94 7.01
C LEU A 201 11.68 10.35 8.09
N ASN A 202 12.11 10.50 9.32
CA ASN A 202 11.28 10.94 10.44
C ASN A 202 11.02 12.46 10.47
N VAL A 203 11.69 13.25 9.62
CA VAL A 203 11.62 14.73 9.63
C VAL A 203 11.94 15.30 11.03
N THR A 204 13.02 14.84 11.62
CA THR A 204 13.47 15.20 12.99
C THR A 204 14.77 15.99 13.03
N SER A 205 15.47 16.10 11.90
CA SER A 205 16.77 16.77 11.82
C SER A 205 16.72 18.29 12.06
N GLY A 206 15.53 18.89 12.09
CA GLY A 206 15.33 20.35 12.16
C GLY A 206 15.59 21.09 10.84
N LYS A 207 16.07 20.42 9.80
CA LYS A 207 16.29 21.02 8.47
C LYS A 207 14.97 21.40 7.77
N ARG A 208 13.89 20.69 8.10
CA ARG A 208 12.53 20.93 7.60
C ARG A 208 11.57 21.05 8.78
N LYS A 209 10.62 21.99 8.67
CA LYS A 209 9.51 22.03 9.61
C LYS A 209 8.52 20.92 9.28
N TYR A 210 8.20 20.08 10.26
CA TYR A 210 7.17 19.04 10.08
C TYR A 210 5.80 19.65 9.84
N SER A 211 5.03 19.01 8.98
CA SER A 211 3.58 19.11 8.90
C SER A 211 3.03 17.73 8.53
N SER A 212 1.79 17.43 8.94
CA SER A 212 1.14 16.16 8.60
C SER A 212 1.02 15.94 7.09
N VAL A 213 0.92 17.01 6.29
CA VAL A 213 0.95 16.93 4.82
C VAL A 213 2.34 16.44 4.35
N ILE A 214 3.43 16.96 4.91
CA ILE A 214 4.79 16.52 4.58
C ILE A 214 5.02 15.06 5.00
N GLY A 215 4.60 14.68 6.21
CA GLY A 215 4.71 13.29 6.68
C GLY A 215 3.94 12.32 5.78
N TYR A 216 2.68 12.64 5.50
CA TYR A 216 1.83 11.80 4.65
C TYR A 216 2.35 11.72 3.21
N SER A 217 2.56 12.88 2.54
CA SER A 217 2.99 12.90 1.14
C SER A 217 4.37 12.27 0.95
N GLY A 218 5.29 12.49 1.90
CA GLY A 218 6.60 11.84 1.94
C GLY A 218 6.49 10.31 2.07
N SER A 219 5.61 9.81 2.96
CA SER A 219 5.40 8.37 3.12
C SER A 219 4.83 7.71 1.86
N LYS A 220 3.92 8.39 1.15
CA LYS A 220 3.35 7.89 -0.10
C LYS A 220 4.37 7.92 -1.25
N LEU A 221 5.22 8.94 -1.30
CA LEU A 221 6.32 8.98 -2.27
C LEU A 221 7.36 7.87 -1.99
N ALA A 222 7.76 7.69 -0.72
CA ALA A 222 8.68 6.62 -0.33
C ALA A 222 8.14 5.23 -0.72
N GLN A 223 6.83 5.00 -0.58
CA GLN A 223 6.18 3.75 -0.99
C GLN A 223 6.30 3.51 -2.50
N ILE A 224 6.14 4.53 -3.36
CA ILE A 224 6.31 4.39 -4.81
C ILE A 224 7.79 4.10 -5.16
N MET A 225 8.73 4.86 -4.57
CA MET A 225 10.16 4.65 -4.78
C MET A 225 10.58 3.23 -4.41
N PHE A 226 10.17 2.75 -3.23
CA PHE A 226 10.42 1.38 -2.77
C PHE A 226 9.83 0.34 -3.73
N SER A 227 8.57 0.52 -4.16
CA SER A 227 7.88 -0.39 -5.08
C SER A 227 8.59 -0.49 -6.41
N SER A 228 9.10 0.64 -6.94
CA SER A 228 9.83 0.67 -8.19
C SER A 228 11.16 -0.07 -8.10
N VAL A 229 11.91 0.11 -7.01
CA VAL A 229 13.17 -0.63 -6.80
C VAL A 229 12.88 -2.12 -6.59
N LEU A 230 11.86 -2.49 -5.80
CA LEU A 230 11.48 -3.87 -5.62
C LEU A 230 11.11 -4.54 -6.95
N GLN A 231 10.27 -3.89 -7.76
CA GLN A 231 9.87 -4.39 -9.08
C GLN A 231 11.09 -4.62 -10.00
N LYS A 232 12.11 -3.76 -9.93
CA LYS A 232 13.36 -3.89 -10.72
C LYS A 232 14.24 -5.03 -10.21
N LYS A 233 14.26 -5.28 -8.89
CA LYS A 233 15.05 -6.36 -8.26
C LYS A 233 14.45 -7.76 -8.47
N LEU A 234 13.15 -7.83 -8.70
CA LEU A 234 12.48 -9.11 -8.94
C LEU A 234 12.74 -9.57 -10.38
N PRO A 235 13.24 -10.79 -10.61
CA PRO A 235 13.36 -11.34 -11.97
C PRO A 235 11.98 -11.58 -12.58
N SER A 236 11.89 -11.48 -13.91
CA SER A 236 10.63 -11.71 -14.64
C SER A 236 10.04 -13.09 -14.39
N GLU A 237 10.89 -14.08 -14.21
CA GLU A 237 10.53 -15.47 -13.99
C GLU A 237 9.83 -15.70 -12.65
N ALA A 238 9.99 -14.78 -11.69
CA ALA A 238 9.26 -14.84 -10.42
C ALA A 238 7.75 -14.71 -10.60
N GLY A 239 7.30 -14.13 -11.74
CA GLY A 239 5.89 -13.93 -12.03
C GLY A 239 5.17 -13.03 -11.02
N LEU A 240 5.91 -12.26 -10.24
CA LEU A 240 5.41 -11.31 -9.25
C LEU A 240 5.45 -9.89 -9.80
N ASN A 241 4.31 -9.18 -9.76
CA ASN A 241 4.19 -7.80 -10.17
C ASN A 241 3.87 -6.89 -8.98
N VAL A 242 4.64 -5.81 -8.85
CA VAL A 242 4.46 -4.78 -7.81
C VAL A 242 3.95 -3.51 -8.47
N MET A 243 2.87 -2.96 -7.95
CA MET A 243 2.24 -1.76 -8.52
C MET A 243 1.68 -0.84 -7.44
N CYS A 244 1.51 0.41 -7.80
CA CYS A 244 0.90 1.42 -6.97
C CYS A 244 -0.41 1.92 -7.60
N VAL A 245 -1.39 2.26 -6.77
CA VAL A 245 -2.68 2.78 -7.24
C VAL A 245 -3.08 4.00 -6.42
N SER A 246 -3.68 5.01 -7.08
CA SER A 246 -4.43 6.05 -6.39
C SER A 246 -5.91 5.73 -6.45
N PRO A 247 -6.60 5.63 -5.31
CA PRO A 247 -8.05 5.39 -5.29
C PRO A 247 -8.86 6.64 -5.67
N GLY A 248 -8.20 7.76 -5.99
CA GLY A 248 -8.84 9.06 -6.04
C GLY A 248 -9.08 9.65 -4.65
N VAL A 249 -9.84 10.73 -4.59
CA VAL A 249 -10.26 11.34 -3.32
C VAL A 249 -11.58 10.72 -2.90
N VAL A 250 -11.52 9.92 -1.84
CA VAL A 250 -12.63 9.06 -1.41
C VAL A 250 -13.20 9.55 -0.09
N MET A 251 -14.52 9.58 0.02
CA MET A 251 -15.23 9.87 1.25
C MET A 251 -15.12 8.67 2.21
N THR A 252 -14.11 8.70 3.07
CA THR A 252 -13.85 7.64 4.06
C THR A 252 -13.68 8.25 5.45
N ASN A 253 -13.58 7.37 6.46
CA ASN A 253 -13.29 7.76 7.84
C ASN A 253 -11.92 8.46 8.04
N VAL A 254 -11.09 8.54 7.01
CA VAL A 254 -9.86 9.37 7.02
C VAL A 254 -10.19 10.85 7.25
N ALA A 255 -11.38 11.30 6.84
CA ALA A 255 -11.86 12.67 7.05
C ALA A 255 -12.33 12.96 8.49
N ARG A 256 -12.48 11.95 9.37
CA ARG A 256 -13.00 12.12 10.75
C ARG A 256 -12.12 13.01 11.62
N ASP A 257 -10.81 13.01 11.36
CA ASP A 257 -9.82 13.74 12.15
C ASP A 257 -9.52 15.13 11.57
N LEU A 258 -10.26 15.55 10.51
CA LEU A 258 -10.14 16.87 9.89
C LEU A 258 -10.71 17.97 10.80
N PRO A 259 -10.17 19.21 10.76
CA PRO A 259 -10.82 20.37 11.37
C PRO A 259 -12.28 20.51 10.89
N ARG A 260 -13.19 20.90 11.79
CA ARG A 260 -14.64 20.97 11.52
C ARG A 260 -15.00 21.75 10.26
N ILE A 261 -14.27 22.84 9.95
CA ILE A 261 -14.46 23.64 8.73
C ILE A 261 -14.20 22.80 7.48
N ILE A 262 -13.14 21.97 7.49
CA ILE A 262 -12.80 21.10 6.37
C ILE A 262 -13.78 19.93 6.28
N GLN A 263 -14.21 19.36 7.42
CA GLN A 263 -15.27 18.35 7.45
C GLN A 263 -16.58 18.90 6.86
N THR A 264 -16.97 20.13 7.18
CA THR A 264 -18.17 20.76 6.61
C THR A 264 -18.03 20.94 5.10
N GLY A 265 -16.87 21.42 4.62
CA GLY A 265 -16.55 21.48 3.19
C GLY A 265 -16.60 20.10 2.51
N TYR A 266 -16.05 19.09 3.18
CA TYR A 266 -16.04 17.70 2.72
C TYR A 266 -17.46 17.12 2.58
N HIS A 267 -18.40 17.51 3.45
CA HIS A 267 -19.81 17.14 3.38
C HIS A 267 -20.62 17.98 2.39
N LEU A 268 -20.18 19.19 2.04
CA LEU A 268 -20.82 20.05 1.06
C LEU A 268 -20.45 19.69 -0.39
N ILE A 269 -19.41 18.87 -0.61
CA ILE A 269 -18.94 18.51 -1.95
C ILE A 269 -19.02 16.97 -2.22
N PRO A 270 -20.07 16.24 -1.78
CA PRO A 270 -20.15 14.80 -1.98
C PRO A 270 -20.19 14.40 -3.46
N TYR A 271 -20.59 15.33 -4.35
CA TYR A 271 -20.64 15.10 -5.79
C TYR A 271 -19.25 14.89 -6.41
N PHE A 272 -18.20 15.49 -5.86
CA PHE A 272 -16.84 15.40 -6.40
C PHE A 272 -16.05 14.22 -5.83
N LEU A 273 -16.44 13.71 -4.66
CA LEU A 273 -15.71 12.63 -3.98
C LEU A 273 -16.25 11.26 -4.37
N PHE A 274 -15.37 10.28 -4.44
CA PHE A 274 -15.78 8.89 -4.61
C PHE A 274 -16.36 8.33 -3.30
N SER A 275 -17.31 7.42 -3.41
CA SER A 275 -17.67 6.50 -2.33
C SER A 275 -16.54 5.50 -2.08
N ALA A 276 -16.60 4.75 -0.98
CA ALA A 276 -15.62 3.69 -0.71
C ALA A 276 -15.62 2.61 -1.82
N GLN A 277 -16.79 2.27 -2.35
CA GLN A 277 -16.95 1.33 -3.45
C GLN A 277 -16.32 1.86 -4.76
N GLU A 278 -16.53 3.13 -5.09
CA GLU A 278 -15.89 3.76 -6.24
C GLU A 278 -14.37 3.83 -6.08
N GLY A 279 -13.87 4.15 -4.87
CA GLY A 279 -12.45 4.18 -4.56
C GLY A 279 -11.78 2.79 -4.61
N ALA A 280 -12.54 1.72 -4.40
CA ALA A 280 -12.00 0.36 -4.47
C ALA A 280 -11.68 -0.08 -5.91
N ARG A 281 -12.29 0.54 -6.94
CA ARG A 281 -12.20 0.11 -8.34
C ARG A 281 -10.78 -0.01 -8.87
N SER A 282 -9.96 1.03 -8.69
CA SER A 282 -8.58 1.03 -9.21
C SER A 282 -7.71 -0.05 -8.57
N THR A 283 -7.90 -0.30 -7.28
CA THR A 283 -7.16 -1.36 -6.57
C THR A 283 -7.65 -2.75 -6.99
N LEU A 284 -8.96 -2.95 -7.11
CA LEU A 284 -9.55 -4.20 -7.60
C LEU A 284 -9.12 -4.48 -9.04
N PHE A 285 -9.12 -3.46 -9.91
CA PHE A 285 -8.60 -3.55 -11.28
C PHE A 285 -7.14 -4.01 -11.27
N ALA A 286 -6.26 -3.32 -10.57
CA ALA A 286 -4.85 -3.69 -10.49
C ALA A 286 -4.63 -5.10 -9.91
N ALA A 287 -5.50 -5.52 -8.97
CA ALA A 287 -5.40 -6.83 -8.32
C ALA A 287 -5.88 -7.99 -9.21
N THR A 288 -6.86 -7.77 -10.11
CA THR A 288 -7.59 -8.88 -10.74
C THR A 288 -7.64 -8.84 -12.27
N ASP A 289 -7.39 -7.70 -12.90
CA ASP A 289 -7.47 -7.57 -14.34
C ASP A 289 -6.41 -8.46 -15.03
N PRO A 290 -6.80 -9.30 -16.02
CA PRO A 290 -5.92 -10.27 -16.65
C PRO A 290 -4.80 -9.64 -17.49
N ASP A 291 -4.95 -8.40 -17.97
CA ASP A 291 -3.99 -7.75 -18.87
C ASP A 291 -2.85 -7.04 -18.12
N ILE A 292 -2.98 -6.89 -16.79
CA ILE A 292 -1.98 -6.23 -15.95
C ILE A 292 -0.59 -6.88 -16.02
N PRO A 293 -0.42 -8.21 -16.01
CA PRO A 293 0.91 -8.82 -16.11
C PRO A 293 1.64 -8.47 -17.41
N GLU A 294 0.93 -8.41 -18.52
CA GLU A 294 1.52 -8.00 -19.81
C GLU A 294 1.97 -6.55 -19.77
N TYR A 295 1.13 -5.64 -19.27
CA TYR A 295 1.50 -4.24 -19.08
C TYR A 295 2.72 -4.08 -18.18
N CYS A 296 2.80 -4.82 -17.07
CA CYS A 296 3.97 -4.82 -16.19
C CYS A 296 5.24 -5.31 -16.91
N SER A 297 5.12 -6.31 -17.79
CA SER A 297 6.27 -6.85 -18.54
C SER A 297 6.83 -5.82 -19.51
N VAL A 298 5.96 -5.05 -20.17
CA VAL A 298 6.38 -3.96 -21.08
C VAL A 298 7.14 -2.89 -20.30
N LEU A 299 6.64 -2.45 -19.13
CA LEU A 299 7.32 -1.45 -18.31
C LEU A 299 8.68 -1.92 -17.76
N ARG A 300 8.84 -3.22 -17.49
CA ARG A 300 10.13 -3.76 -17.04
C ARG A 300 11.25 -3.63 -18.05
N ALA A 301 10.90 -3.58 -19.33
CA ALA A 301 11.87 -3.36 -20.42
C ALA A 301 12.43 -1.94 -20.42
N ASP A 302 11.74 -0.99 -19.79
CA ASP A 302 12.21 0.39 -19.67
C ASP A 302 13.27 0.52 -18.56
N ASP A 303 14.16 1.49 -18.72
CA ASP A 303 15.17 1.76 -17.70
C ASP A 303 14.53 2.25 -16.41
N TRP A 304 13.50 3.10 -16.53
CA TRP A 304 12.75 3.70 -15.42
C TRP A 304 11.58 4.58 -15.93
N PRO A 305 10.37 4.58 -15.26
CA PRO A 305 9.97 3.82 -14.08
C PRO A 305 9.49 2.41 -14.43
N VAL A 306 9.74 1.45 -13.54
CA VAL A 306 9.35 0.05 -13.73
C VAL A 306 8.12 -0.39 -12.92
N CYS A 307 7.68 0.42 -11.96
CA CYS A 307 6.48 0.14 -11.17
C CYS A 307 5.27 0.85 -11.80
N PRO A 308 4.24 0.10 -12.26
CA PRO A 308 3.01 0.69 -12.75
C PRO A 308 2.33 1.55 -11.70
N TYR A 309 1.77 2.68 -12.12
CA TYR A 309 0.95 3.54 -11.30
C TYR A 309 -0.40 3.76 -11.98
N PHE A 310 -1.50 3.44 -11.27
CA PHE A 310 -2.86 3.58 -11.80
C PHE A 310 -3.63 4.65 -11.05
N SER A 311 -4.37 5.47 -11.80
CA SER A 311 -5.28 6.48 -11.26
C SER A 311 -6.65 5.90 -10.87
N GLY A 312 -7.49 6.71 -10.21
CA GLY A 312 -8.81 6.30 -9.74
C GLY A 312 -9.81 5.91 -10.83
N ASP A 313 -9.49 6.22 -12.09
CA ASP A 313 -10.23 5.82 -13.28
C ASP A 313 -9.68 4.54 -13.95
N CYS A 314 -8.83 3.79 -13.24
CA CYS A 314 -8.20 2.53 -13.68
C CYS A 314 -7.26 2.68 -14.89
N ARG A 315 -6.76 3.89 -15.17
CA ARG A 315 -5.81 4.12 -16.26
C ARG A 315 -4.39 4.21 -15.74
N PRO A 316 -3.41 3.71 -16.51
CA PRO A 316 -2.01 3.99 -16.23
C PRO A 316 -1.75 5.49 -16.23
N THR A 317 -0.97 5.95 -15.28
CA THR A 317 -0.56 7.36 -15.17
C THR A 317 0.86 7.46 -14.63
N ASN A 318 1.48 8.61 -14.78
CA ASN A 318 2.82 8.84 -14.25
C ASN A 318 2.76 9.28 -12.78
N ALA A 319 3.64 8.70 -11.98
CA ALA A 319 3.94 9.25 -10.67
C ALA A 319 4.68 10.59 -10.78
N SER A 320 4.94 11.25 -9.65
CA SER A 320 5.68 12.51 -9.62
C SER A 320 7.10 12.35 -10.20
N ALA A 321 7.67 13.45 -10.72
CA ALA A 321 9.04 13.44 -11.22
C ALA A 321 10.05 12.98 -10.17
N GLU A 322 9.82 13.30 -8.89
CA GLU A 322 10.67 12.86 -7.78
C GLU A 322 10.61 11.32 -7.58
N ALA A 323 9.46 10.69 -7.82
CA ALA A 323 9.34 9.23 -7.80
C ALA A 323 10.18 8.53 -8.87
N HIS A 324 10.50 9.25 -9.95
CA HIS A 324 11.33 8.76 -11.07
C HIS A 324 12.83 9.02 -10.87
N ASN A 325 13.23 9.63 -9.75
CA ASN A 325 14.63 9.85 -9.42
C ASN A 325 15.25 8.54 -8.89
N VAL A 326 16.01 7.88 -9.75
CA VAL A 326 16.63 6.57 -9.46
C VAL A 326 17.54 6.63 -8.23
N ASP A 327 18.40 7.65 -8.15
CA ASP A 327 19.36 7.78 -7.04
C ASP A 327 18.64 7.99 -5.71
N SER A 328 17.58 8.80 -5.69
CA SER A 328 16.74 8.99 -4.52
C SER A 328 16.00 7.72 -4.14
N ALA A 329 15.46 6.99 -5.11
CA ALA A 329 14.74 5.75 -4.89
C ALA A 329 15.65 4.66 -4.30
N MET A 330 16.88 4.52 -4.80
CA MET A 330 17.88 3.58 -4.27
C MET A 330 18.26 3.92 -2.82
N LYS A 331 18.47 5.19 -2.50
CA LYS A 331 18.75 5.62 -1.12
C LYS A 331 17.57 5.35 -0.18
N VAL A 332 16.35 5.58 -0.64
CA VAL A 332 15.13 5.25 0.12
C VAL A 332 15.02 3.74 0.34
N TRP A 333 15.32 2.94 -0.69
CA TRP A 333 15.37 1.49 -0.58
C TRP A 333 16.34 1.01 0.49
N ASP A 334 17.62 1.42 0.40
CA ASP A 334 18.66 1.00 1.34
C ASP A 334 18.29 1.43 2.77
N LYS A 335 17.83 2.67 2.95
CA LYS A 335 17.42 3.17 4.25
C LYS A 335 16.19 2.44 4.80
N THR A 336 15.26 2.07 3.93
CA THR A 336 14.09 1.27 4.33
C THR A 336 14.53 -0.09 4.86
N LEU A 337 15.41 -0.82 4.15
CA LEU A 337 15.92 -2.11 4.61
C LEU A 337 16.62 -2.00 5.97
N GLU A 338 17.46 -0.98 6.15
CA GLU A 338 18.12 -0.69 7.42
C GLU A 338 17.10 -0.51 8.56
N LEU A 339 16.08 0.34 8.35
CA LEU A 339 15.08 0.68 9.37
C LEU A 339 14.16 -0.49 9.72
N ILE A 340 13.79 -1.30 8.73
CA ILE A 340 12.97 -2.50 8.98
C ILE A 340 13.81 -3.71 9.42
N GLY A 341 15.12 -3.53 9.56
CA GLY A 341 16.02 -4.54 10.12
C GLY A 341 16.24 -5.76 9.22
N LEU A 342 16.30 -5.55 7.91
CA LEU A 342 16.60 -6.57 6.91
C LEU A 342 17.96 -6.30 6.24
N PRO A 343 18.72 -7.32 5.84
CA PRO A 343 19.98 -7.14 5.12
C PRO A 343 19.74 -6.62 3.69
N SER A 344 20.76 -5.99 3.11
CA SER A 344 20.70 -5.40 1.76
C SER A 344 20.40 -6.42 0.65
N ASN A 345 20.75 -7.68 0.85
CA ASN A 345 20.48 -8.80 -0.06
C ASN A 345 19.24 -9.63 0.35
N ALA A 346 18.32 -9.03 1.13
CA ALA A 346 17.14 -9.74 1.63
C ALA A 346 16.27 -10.31 0.51
N VAL A 347 16.10 -9.56 -0.59
CA VAL A 347 15.25 -9.99 -1.71
C VAL A 347 15.83 -11.23 -2.37
N GLU A 348 17.10 -11.20 -2.69
CA GLU A 348 17.82 -12.28 -3.34
C GLU A 348 17.72 -13.57 -2.49
N ARG A 349 18.02 -13.47 -1.19
CA ARG A 349 17.95 -14.60 -0.25
C ARG A 349 16.53 -15.15 -0.08
N LEU A 350 15.53 -14.28 0.06
CA LEU A 350 14.12 -14.69 0.17
C LEU A 350 13.62 -15.38 -1.10
N MET A 351 14.13 -14.99 -2.26
CA MET A 351 13.83 -15.64 -3.54
C MET A 351 14.45 -17.03 -3.66
N GLU A 352 15.60 -17.23 -3.06
CA GLU A 352 16.27 -18.55 -2.96
C GLU A 352 15.62 -19.45 -1.89
N GLY A 353 14.61 -18.94 -1.18
CA GLY A 353 13.92 -19.67 -0.11
C GLY A 353 14.65 -19.69 1.22
N GLU A 354 15.67 -18.84 1.37
CA GLU A 354 16.41 -18.75 2.62
C GLU A 354 15.60 -18.00 3.71
N VAL A 355 15.85 -18.36 4.95
CA VAL A 355 15.38 -17.60 6.11
C VAL A 355 16.28 -16.41 6.30
N VAL A 356 15.70 -15.21 6.21
CA VAL A 356 16.42 -13.95 6.39
C VAL A 356 16.29 -13.48 7.84
N PRO A 357 17.41 -13.13 8.52
CA PRO A 357 17.34 -12.56 9.86
C PRO A 357 16.54 -11.25 9.81
N CYS A 358 15.56 -11.14 10.69
CA CYS A 358 14.70 -9.97 10.80
C CYS A 358 14.63 -9.53 12.27
N LYS A 359 14.94 -8.28 12.53
CA LYS A 359 14.91 -7.70 13.88
C LYS A 359 13.55 -7.86 14.58
N TYR A 360 12.47 -7.90 13.82
CA TYR A 360 11.10 -7.90 14.31
C TYR A 360 10.40 -9.27 14.20
N CYS A 361 11.11 -10.27 13.69
CA CYS A 361 10.62 -11.64 13.67
C CYS A 361 11.20 -12.39 14.87
N HIS A 362 10.37 -12.80 15.82
CA HIS A 362 10.81 -13.72 16.85
C HIS A 362 11.14 -15.05 16.19
N GLN A 363 12.42 -15.27 15.92
CA GLN A 363 12.91 -16.63 15.79
C GLN A 363 12.91 -17.22 17.22
N ASN A 364 12.23 -18.34 17.44
CA ASN A 364 12.58 -19.22 18.51
C ASN A 364 14.03 -19.69 18.21
N MET A 365 15.00 -18.89 18.62
CA MET A 365 16.36 -19.39 18.79
C MET A 365 16.25 -20.36 19.97
N THR A 366 16.08 -21.64 19.67
CA THR A 366 16.56 -22.66 20.56
C THR A 366 18.04 -22.33 20.78
N GLU A 367 18.35 -21.86 22.00
CA GLU A 367 19.70 -21.78 22.49
C GLU A 367 20.33 -23.15 22.24
N VAL A 368 21.19 -23.23 21.27
CA VAL A 368 22.17 -24.32 21.19
C VAL A 368 23.30 -23.84 22.09
N ASP A 369 23.22 -24.23 23.35
CA ASP A 369 24.30 -24.10 24.30
C ASP A 369 25.59 -24.68 23.69
N TYR A 370 26.62 -23.82 23.66
CA TYR A 370 28.00 -24.24 23.52
C TYR A 370 28.66 -24.28 24.89
#